data_bf2032177c84c46ee783aba6643c8ef8
#
_entry.id   bf2032177c84c46ee783aba6643c8ef8
#
_cell.length_a   1.000
_cell.length_b   1.000
_cell.length_c   1.000
_cell.angle_alpha   90.00
_cell.angle_beta   90.00
_cell.angle_gamma   90.00
#
_symmetry.space_group_name_H-M   'P 1'
#
loop_
_entity.id
_entity.type
_entity.pdbx_description
1 polymer ?
#
loop_
_entity_poly.entity_id
_entity_poly.type
_entity_poly.pdbx_seq_one_letter_code
_entity_poly.pdbx_strand_id
1 'polypeptide(L)'
;MQILFEHRSAIVRRACAILKSTGVVLLSAALLAGCSGMRIVDSDVVAFSTPAVAAVTTPALYRFERLPSQQARAERSSAFEALAETALARVGLRRDDAAAQYTVQLELRTYRDPQAPWDDGRYIAGYAAPYPVVTRYGTVMHYPSLSIFVPEFPYYRRDLGLVVRRASDHQVVFETRARHDGRWPDDDAVLSAMLDAALRGFPNPPPGLRHIMIEIPR
;
A
#
# COMPACT_ATOMS: atom_id res chain seq x y z
N MET A 1 -36.12 14.72 -61.13
CA MET A 1 -34.71 14.95 -60.73
C MET A 1 -34.54 15.60 -59.36
N GLN A 2 -35.57 16.18 -58.75
CA GLN A 2 -35.53 16.81 -57.40
C GLN A 2 -35.61 15.82 -56.19
N ILE A 3 -36.31 14.72 -56.33
CA ILE A 3 -36.55 13.76 -55.25
C ILE A 3 -35.27 13.01 -54.80
N LEU A 4 -34.33 12.81 -55.72
CA LEU A 4 -33.04 12.12 -55.40
C LEU A 4 -32.06 13.03 -54.64
N PHE A 5 -32.22 14.33 -54.69
CA PHE A 5 -31.32 15.29 -54.00
C PHE A 5 -31.70 15.45 -52.53
N GLU A 6 -33.00 15.38 -52.21
CA GLU A 6 -33.46 15.47 -50.80
C GLU A 6 -33.10 14.23 -49.98
N HIS A 7 -33.16 13.04 -50.61
CA HIS A 7 -32.81 11.80 -49.92
C HIS A 7 -31.33 11.71 -49.53
N ARG A 8 -30.43 12.21 -50.39
CA ARG A 8 -28.97 12.26 -50.10
C ARG A 8 -28.65 13.23 -48.99
N SER A 9 -29.31 14.36 -48.89
CA SER A 9 -29.08 15.35 -47.84
C SER A 9 -29.58 14.88 -46.48
N ALA A 10 -30.64 14.07 -46.41
CA ALA A 10 -31.16 13.51 -45.19
C ALA A 10 -30.24 12.39 -44.60
N ILE A 11 -29.65 11.57 -45.48
CA ILE A 11 -28.72 10.51 -45.09
C ILE A 11 -27.41 11.10 -44.52
N VAL A 12 -26.87 12.12 -45.19
CA VAL A 12 -25.65 12.82 -44.76
C VAL A 12 -25.87 13.51 -43.40
N ARG A 13 -27.01 14.16 -43.19
CA ARG A 13 -27.33 14.79 -41.88
C ARG A 13 -27.48 13.76 -40.75
N ARG A 14 -28.09 12.61 -41.03
CA ARG A 14 -28.20 11.51 -40.04
C ARG A 14 -26.85 10.89 -39.72
N ALA A 15 -25.99 10.65 -40.70
CA ALA A 15 -24.65 10.15 -40.51
C ALA A 15 -23.78 11.13 -39.66
N CYS A 16 -23.90 12.43 -39.95
CA CYS A 16 -23.16 13.46 -39.21
C CYS A 16 -23.67 13.62 -37.76
N ALA A 17 -24.97 13.42 -37.52
CA ALA A 17 -25.54 13.44 -36.16
C ALA A 17 -25.10 12.22 -35.33
N ILE A 18 -25.06 11.03 -35.93
CA ILE A 18 -24.58 9.80 -35.29
C ILE A 18 -23.09 9.93 -34.96
N LEU A 19 -22.27 10.47 -35.85
CA LEU A 19 -20.85 10.64 -35.61
C LEU A 19 -20.56 11.63 -34.47
N LYS A 20 -21.37 12.71 -34.37
CA LYS A 20 -21.26 13.67 -33.27
C LYS A 20 -21.69 13.08 -31.93
N SER A 21 -22.78 12.27 -31.92
CA SER A 21 -23.23 11.63 -30.67
C SER A 21 -22.25 10.56 -30.17
N THR A 22 -21.65 9.79 -31.10
CA THR A 22 -20.61 8.80 -30.73
C THR A 22 -19.36 9.48 -30.21
N GLY A 23 -18.93 10.60 -30.76
CA GLY A 23 -17.80 11.36 -30.28
C GLY A 23 -18.01 11.94 -28.89
N VAL A 24 -19.21 12.44 -28.58
CA VAL A 24 -19.56 12.94 -27.23
C VAL A 24 -19.58 11.82 -26.19
N VAL A 25 -20.12 10.65 -26.55
CA VAL A 25 -20.17 9.48 -25.67
C VAL A 25 -18.76 8.95 -25.36
N LEU A 26 -17.87 8.88 -26.36
CA LEU A 26 -16.49 8.49 -26.18
C LEU A 26 -15.70 9.50 -25.31
N LEU A 27 -15.94 10.79 -25.50
CA LEU A 27 -15.28 11.83 -24.71
C LEU A 27 -15.76 11.83 -23.26
N SER A 28 -17.06 11.61 -23.01
CA SER A 28 -17.59 11.50 -21.65
C SER A 28 -17.12 10.22 -20.96
N ALA A 29 -16.99 9.10 -21.67
CA ALA A 29 -16.43 7.87 -21.11
C ALA A 29 -14.94 8.03 -20.73
N ALA A 30 -14.16 8.77 -21.53
CA ALA A 30 -12.76 9.06 -21.24
C ALA A 30 -12.59 9.98 -20.02
N LEU A 31 -13.52 10.92 -19.80
CA LEU A 31 -13.51 11.79 -18.61
C LEU A 31 -13.90 11.05 -17.32
N LEU A 32 -14.74 10.03 -17.40
CA LEU A 32 -15.12 9.18 -16.26
C LEU A 32 -14.03 8.18 -15.87
N ALA A 33 -13.16 7.78 -16.78
CA ALA A 33 -12.04 6.89 -16.50
C ALA A 33 -10.89 7.57 -15.71
N GLY A 34 -10.91 8.91 -15.59
CA GLY A 34 -9.86 9.69 -14.92
C GLY A 34 -9.89 9.71 -13.38
N CYS A 35 -10.92 9.13 -12.74
CA CYS A 35 -11.01 9.07 -11.28
C CYS A 35 -10.50 7.73 -10.72
N SER A 36 -9.31 7.28 -11.10
CA SER A 36 -8.62 6.25 -10.34
C SER A 36 -8.20 6.88 -9.00
N GLY A 37 -8.92 6.57 -7.93
CA GLY A 37 -8.58 7.07 -6.62
C GLY A 37 -7.17 6.63 -6.26
N MET A 38 -6.28 7.58 -6.01
CA MET A 38 -4.95 7.33 -5.44
C MET A 38 -5.05 7.25 -3.93
N ARG A 39 -4.24 6.43 -3.30
CA ARG A 39 -4.04 6.38 -1.86
C ARG A 39 -2.57 6.53 -1.53
N ILE A 40 -2.28 7.09 -0.39
CA ILE A 40 -0.92 7.32 0.08
C ILE A 40 -0.57 6.23 1.08
N VAL A 41 0.57 5.59 0.88
CA VAL A 41 1.27 4.76 1.86
C VAL A 41 2.39 5.60 2.43
N ASP A 42 2.21 6.09 3.62
CA ASP A 42 3.22 6.79 4.39
C ASP A 42 4.03 5.79 5.21
N SER A 43 5.33 5.94 5.22
CA SER A 43 6.23 5.04 5.93
C SER A 43 7.30 5.83 6.67
N ASP A 44 7.47 5.49 7.95
CA ASP A 44 8.59 5.93 8.76
C ASP A 44 9.78 5.02 8.49
N VAL A 45 10.84 5.58 7.89
CA VAL A 45 12.01 4.82 7.44
C VAL A 45 13.27 5.27 8.15
N VAL A 46 14.00 4.31 8.70
CA VAL A 46 15.36 4.49 9.21
C VAL A 46 16.26 3.53 8.46
N ALA A 47 17.37 4.05 7.92
CA ALA A 47 18.33 3.24 7.20
C ALA A 47 19.77 3.58 7.61
N PHE A 48 20.60 2.56 7.66
CA PHE A 48 22.00 2.64 8.01
C PHE A 48 22.83 1.97 6.92
N SER A 49 23.95 2.60 6.57
CA SER A 49 24.93 2.01 5.68
C SER A 49 26.33 2.10 6.31
N THR A 50 27.16 1.10 6.04
CA THR A 50 28.57 1.15 6.43
C THR A 50 29.40 1.69 5.26
N PRO A 51 30.63 2.19 5.49
CA PRO A 51 31.52 2.59 4.40
C PRO A 51 31.76 1.48 3.37
N ALA A 52 31.60 0.22 3.76
CA ALA A 52 31.72 -0.93 2.88
C ALA A 52 30.60 -1.00 1.82
N VAL A 53 29.47 -0.32 2.02
CA VAL A 53 28.38 -0.20 1.03
C VAL A 53 28.82 0.60 -0.21
N ALA A 54 29.75 1.53 -0.06
CA ALA A 54 30.29 2.29 -1.20
C ALA A 54 31.00 1.39 -2.24
N ALA A 55 31.39 0.16 -1.83
CA ALA A 55 31.96 -0.83 -2.72
C ALA A 55 30.88 -1.71 -3.41
N VAL A 56 29.60 -1.49 -3.14
CA VAL A 56 28.51 -2.16 -3.87
C VAL A 56 28.42 -1.55 -5.27
N THR A 57 29.14 -2.15 -6.19
CA THR A 57 29.03 -1.79 -7.62
C THR A 57 27.76 -2.39 -8.18
N THR A 58 26.87 -1.55 -8.68
CA THR A 58 25.65 -2.04 -9.35
C THR A 58 25.93 -2.38 -10.82
N PRO A 59 25.43 -3.48 -11.37
CA PRO A 59 24.53 -4.46 -10.70
C PRO A 59 25.30 -5.39 -9.74
N ALA A 60 24.79 -5.55 -8.52
CA ALA A 60 25.30 -6.49 -7.53
C ALA A 60 24.40 -7.73 -7.44
N LEU A 61 25.05 -8.90 -7.28
CA LEU A 61 24.34 -10.18 -7.21
C LEU A 61 24.06 -10.56 -5.76
N TYR A 62 22.82 -10.96 -5.48
CA TYR A 62 22.40 -11.37 -4.13
C TYR A 62 21.59 -12.67 -4.15
N ARG A 63 21.50 -13.30 -2.97
CA ARG A 63 20.56 -14.36 -2.65
C ARG A 63 19.79 -14.01 -1.38
N PHE A 64 18.59 -14.57 -1.23
CA PHE A 64 17.86 -14.46 0.02
C PHE A 64 18.42 -15.39 1.08
N GLU A 65 18.46 -14.89 2.32
CA GLU A 65 18.81 -15.65 3.51
C GLU A 65 17.59 -15.71 4.43
N ARG A 66 17.08 -16.93 4.70
CA ARG A 66 15.91 -17.16 5.53
C ARG A 66 16.31 -17.67 6.90
N LEU A 67 15.72 -17.08 7.93
CA LEU A 67 15.78 -17.64 9.28
C LEU A 67 14.98 -18.95 9.36
N PRO A 68 15.28 -19.85 10.32
CA PRO A 68 14.54 -21.10 10.51
C PRO A 68 13.02 -20.90 10.63
N SER A 69 12.58 -19.84 11.30
CA SER A 69 11.15 -19.47 11.43
C SER A 69 10.50 -19.08 10.11
N GLN A 70 11.28 -18.52 9.18
CA GLN A 70 10.82 -18.15 7.83
C GLN A 70 10.79 -19.37 6.91
N GLN A 71 11.74 -20.30 7.09
CA GLN A 71 11.74 -21.58 6.38
C GLN A 71 10.48 -22.41 6.73
N ALA A 72 10.06 -22.38 8.00
CA ALA A 72 8.83 -23.04 8.44
C ALA A 72 7.55 -22.44 7.82
N ARG A 73 7.63 -21.22 7.25
CA ARG A 73 6.53 -20.50 6.57
C ARG A 73 6.93 -20.17 5.13
N ALA A 74 7.48 -21.16 4.42
CA ALA A 74 8.13 -20.96 3.13
C ALA A 74 7.26 -20.25 2.08
N GLU A 75 5.97 -20.58 1.99
CA GLU A 75 5.04 -19.97 1.04
C GLU A 75 4.91 -18.45 1.26
N ARG A 76 4.65 -18.04 2.50
CA ARG A 76 4.53 -16.61 2.85
C ARG A 76 5.85 -15.86 2.62
N SER A 77 6.97 -16.51 2.98
CA SER A 77 8.30 -15.93 2.76
C SER A 77 8.58 -15.76 1.27
N SER A 78 8.25 -16.74 0.43
CA SER A 78 8.43 -16.66 -1.02
C SER A 78 7.58 -15.56 -1.67
N ALA A 79 6.34 -15.38 -1.25
CA ALA A 79 5.49 -14.31 -1.76
C ALA A 79 6.09 -12.93 -1.43
N PHE A 80 6.57 -12.73 -0.20
CA PHE A 80 7.19 -11.48 0.19
C PHE A 80 8.55 -11.23 -0.50
N GLU A 81 9.36 -12.29 -0.69
CA GLU A 81 10.59 -12.22 -1.45
C GLU A 81 10.38 -11.82 -2.91
N ALA A 82 9.29 -12.26 -3.55
CA ALA A 82 8.96 -11.86 -4.92
C ALA A 82 8.66 -10.35 -5.03
N LEU A 83 7.96 -9.77 -4.06
CA LEU A 83 7.78 -8.32 -3.99
C LEU A 83 9.11 -7.60 -3.77
N ALA A 84 9.93 -8.11 -2.85
CA ALA A 84 11.23 -7.53 -2.55
C ALA A 84 12.21 -7.62 -3.74
N GLU A 85 12.18 -8.70 -4.52
CA GLU A 85 13.01 -8.86 -5.71
C GLU A 85 12.76 -7.75 -6.73
N THR A 86 11.48 -7.37 -6.92
CA THR A 86 11.12 -6.25 -7.78
C THR A 86 11.69 -4.91 -7.28
N ALA A 87 11.59 -4.65 -5.98
CA ALA A 87 12.10 -3.42 -5.38
C ALA A 87 13.63 -3.36 -5.38
N LEU A 88 14.31 -4.48 -5.09
CA LEU A 88 15.77 -4.62 -5.13
C LEU A 88 16.32 -4.44 -6.53
N ALA A 89 15.63 -4.95 -7.56
CA ALA A 89 16.02 -4.76 -8.95
C ALA A 89 16.03 -3.27 -9.37
N ARG A 90 15.11 -2.45 -8.84
CA ARG A 90 15.06 -1.01 -9.11
C ARG A 90 16.28 -0.26 -8.57
N VAL A 91 16.91 -0.76 -7.52
CA VAL A 91 18.13 -0.18 -6.93
C VAL A 91 19.42 -0.87 -7.41
N GLY A 92 19.31 -1.74 -8.44
CA GLY A 92 20.46 -2.36 -9.09
C GLY A 92 20.97 -3.65 -8.46
N LEU A 93 20.20 -4.26 -7.55
CA LEU A 93 20.49 -5.57 -6.99
C LEU A 93 19.76 -6.65 -7.81
N ARG A 94 20.45 -7.69 -8.24
CA ARG A 94 19.88 -8.80 -9.02
C ARG A 94 20.02 -10.11 -8.28
N ARG A 95 18.97 -10.90 -8.29
CA ARG A 95 19.00 -12.21 -7.66
C ARG A 95 19.80 -13.20 -8.52
N ASP A 96 20.79 -13.83 -7.90
CA ASP A 96 21.54 -14.96 -8.44
C ASP A 96 22.03 -15.83 -7.28
N ASP A 97 21.35 -16.94 -7.05
CA ASP A 97 21.62 -17.78 -5.90
C ASP A 97 22.98 -18.50 -6.00
N ALA A 98 23.54 -18.67 -7.23
CA ALA A 98 24.81 -19.34 -7.48
C ALA A 98 26.02 -18.40 -7.36
N ALA A 99 25.88 -17.16 -7.86
CA ALA A 99 26.98 -16.18 -7.93
C ALA A 99 26.80 -15.02 -6.93
N ALA A 100 26.00 -15.20 -5.90
CA ALA A 100 25.67 -14.16 -4.95
C ALA A 100 26.89 -13.63 -4.19
N GLN A 101 27.12 -12.33 -4.27
CA GLN A 101 28.12 -11.58 -3.51
C GLN A 101 27.56 -11.05 -2.20
N TYR A 102 26.22 -10.95 -2.12
CA TYR A 102 25.50 -10.46 -0.95
C TYR A 102 24.38 -11.41 -0.55
N THR A 103 24.03 -11.39 0.74
CA THR A 103 22.80 -12.02 1.24
C THR A 103 21.83 -10.94 1.66
N VAL A 104 20.55 -11.16 1.35
CA VAL A 104 19.46 -10.26 1.74
C VAL A 104 18.54 -11.02 2.68
N GLN A 105 18.45 -10.54 3.90
CA GLN A 105 17.50 -11.03 4.89
C GLN A 105 16.32 -10.05 4.98
N LEU A 106 15.11 -10.58 4.90
CA LEU A 106 13.86 -9.83 5.01
C LEU A 106 13.17 -10.18 6.32
N GLU A 107 12.55 -9.21 6.95
CA GLU A 107 11.65 -9.41 8.08
C GLU A 107 10.36 -8.64 7.83
N LEU A 108 9.22 -9.29 8.07
CA LEU A 108 7.91 -8.67 8.00
C LEU A 108 7.08 -9.09 9.20
N ARG A 109 6.60 -8.10 9.95
CA ARG A 109 5.62 -8.27 11.02
C ARG A 109 4.38 -7.45 10.70
N THR A 110 3.23 -8.11 10.72
CA THR A 110 1.94 -7.46 10.55
C THR A 110 1.11 -7.73 11.80
N TYR A 111 0.62 -6.66 12.41
CA TYR A 111 -0.27 -6.70 13.56
C TYR A 111 -1.61 -6.11 13.14
N ARG A 112 -2.69 -6.82 13.42
CA ARG A 112 -4.03 -6.26 13.38
C ARG A 112 -4.32 -5.66 14.74
N ASP A 113 -4.48 -4.35 14.78
CA ASP A 113 -4.91 -3.64 15.97
C ASP A 113 -6.43 -3.51 15.93
N PRO A 114 -7.17 -4.01 16.91
CA PRO A 114 -8.62 -3.86 16.96
C PRO A 114 -9.04 -2.40 17.21
N GLN A 115 -8.14 -1.57 17.72
CA GLN A 115 -8.40 -0.16 18.00
C GLN A 115 -7.51 0.72 17.11
N ALA A 116 -8.14 1.48 16.23
CA ALA A 116 -7.43 2.51 15.47
C ALA A 116 -6.96 3.63 16.42
N PRO A 117 -5.82 4.30 16.15
CA PRO A 117 -5.29 5.36 17.03
C PRO A 117 -6.23 6.55 17.27
N TRP A 118 -7.22 6.74 16.41
CA TRP A 118 -8.29 7.73 16.56
C TRP A 118 -9.51 7.18 17.31
N ASP A 119 -9.54 5.88 17.57
CA ASP A 119 -10.59 5.24 18.37
C ASP A 119 -10.18 5.29 19.84
N ASP A 120 -10.33 6.47 20.44
CA ASP A 120 -10.00 6.72 21.84
C ASP A 120 -10.99 6.08 22.82
N GLY A 121 -11.82 5.15 22.32
CA GLY A 121 -12.85 4.48 23.11
C GLY A 121 -14.04 5.39 23.49
N ARG A 122 -13.98 6.67 23.13
CA ARG A 122 -15.06 7.64 23.42
C ARG A 122 -16.21 7.50 22.44
N TYR A 123 -15.96 6.98 21.24
CA TYR A 123 -17.00 6.63 20.28
C TYR A 123 -17.73 5.33 20.63
N ILE A 124 -17.20 4.51 21.56
CA ILE A 124 -17.96 3.43 22.19
C ILE A 124 -18.99 3.97 23.21
N ALA A 125 -18.92 5.22 23.55
CA ALA A 125 -19.89 5.92 24.37
C ALA A 125 -21.25 6.17 23.70
N GLY A 126 -21.58 5.42 22.69
CA GLY A 126 -22.98 5.07 22.38
C GLY A 126 -23.62 4.19 23.44
N TYR A 127 -22.91 3.79 24.47
CA TYR A 127 -23.46 3.45 25.77
C TYR A 127 -23.91 4.73 26.48
N ALA A 128 -24.87 5.43 25.90
CA ALA A 128 -25.72 6.23 26.73
C ALA A 128 -26.33 5.23 27.72
N ALA A 129 -25.84 5.27 28.97
CA ALA A 129 -26.54 4.58 30.04
C ALA A 129 -28.03 4.89 29.89
N PRO A 130 -28.93 3.90 30.00
CA PRO A 130 -30.34 4.15 29.85
C PRO A 130 -30.71 5.33 30.76
N TYR A 131 -30.96 6.47 30.16
CA TYR A 131 -31.31 7.65 30.95
C TYR A 131 -32.78 7.56 31.32
N PRO A 132 -33.09 7.74 32.58
CA PRO A 132 -34.48 7.77 33.03
C PRO A 132 -35.14 9.04 32.52
N VAL A 133 -36.22 8.88 31.77
CA VAL A 133 -37.13 10.01 31.43
C VAL A 133 -38.32 9.95 32.38
N VAL A 134 -38.47 11.00 33.17
CA VAL A 134 -39.64 11.14 34.01
C VAL A 134 -40.78 11.78 33.19
N THR A 135 -41.83 11.02 32.96
CA THR A 135 -42.99 11.53 32.25
C THR A 135 -43.75 12.55 33.15
N ARG A 136 -44.60 13.38 32.55
CA ARG A 136 -45.42 14.35 33.29
C ARG A 136 -46.37 13.68 34.32
N TYR A 137 -46.52 12.37 34.26
CA TYR A 137 -47.31 11.58 35.21
C TYR A 137 -46.45 10.92 36.32
N GLY A 138 -45.16 11.32 36.43
CA GLY A 138 -44.26 10.76 37.42
C GLY A 138 -43.71 9.36 37.12
N THR A 139 -44.04 8.78 35.96
CA THR A 139 -43.52 7.48 35.55
C THR A 139 -42.11 7.59 35.03
N VAL A 140 -41.19 6.77 35.56
CA VAL A 140 -39.82 6.68 35.05
C VAL A 140 -39.81 5.62 33.92
N MET A 141 -39.53 6.08 32.71
CA MET A 141 -39.30 5.22 31.56
C MET A 141 -37.83 5.14 31.28
N HIS A 142 -37.29 3.91 31.20
CA HIS A 142 -35.91 3.69 30.76
C HIS A 142 -35.96 3.41 29.26
N TYR A 143 -35.40 4.31 28.46
CA TYR A 143 -35.19 4.04 27.04
C TYR A 143 -33.97 3.14 26.90
N PRO A 144 -34.08 2.01 26.20
CA PRO A 144 -32.91 1.19 25.90
C PRO A 144 -31.95 2.03 25.09
N SER A 145 -30.68 2.06 25.50
CA SER A 145 -29.62 2.64 24.69
C SER A 145 -29.61 1.91 23.34
N LEU A 146 -29.79 2.67 22.26
CA LEU A 146 -29.59 2.10 20.93
C LEU A 146 -28.10 1.78 20.84
N SER A 147 -27.75 0.49 20.88
CA SER A 147 -26.42 0.02 20.49
C SER A 147 -26.28 0.33 19.02
N ILE A 148 -25.73 1.50 18.69
CA ILE A 148 -25.28 1.77 17.34
C ILE A 148 -24.07 0.84 17.15
N PHE A 149 -24.23 -0.16 16.31
CA PHE A 149 -23.15 -1.03 15.90
C PHE A 149 -22.17 -0.14 15.14
N VAL A 150 -21.13 0.35 15.83
CA VAL A 150 -20.04 1.05 15.16
C VAL A 150 -19.19 -0.06 14.53
N PRO A 151 -19.13 -0.16 13.19
CA PRO A 151 -18.30 -1.17 12.57
C PRO A 151 -16.86 -0.93 13.01
N GLU A 152 -16.23 -1.97 13.59
CA GLU A 152 -14.80 -1.96 13.86
C GLU A 152 -14.08 -1.82 12.53
N PHE A 153 -13.41 -0.71 12.31
CA PHE A 153 -12.52 -0.57 11.17
C PHE A 153 -11.17 -1.17 11.55
N PRO A 154 -10.78 -2.29 10.93
CA PRO A 154 -9.51 -2.91 11.23
C PRO A 154 -8.36 -1.93 10.92
N TYR A 155 -7.38 -1.91 11.80
CA TYR A 155 -6.16 -1.13 11.66
C TYR A 155 -4.97 -2.07 11.63
N TYR A 156 -4.07 -1.86 10.68
CA TYR A 156 -2.93 -2.75 10.47
C TYR A 156 -1.65 -1.97 10.69
N ARG A 157 -0.79 -2.48 11.55
CA ARG A 157 0.57 -1.98 11.75
C ARG A 157 1.53 -2.96 11.12
N ARG A 158 2.42 -2.45 10.27
CA ARG A 158 3.42 -3.25 9.55
C ARG A 158 4.81 -2.75 9.87
N ASP A 159 5.67 -3.65 10.27
CA ASP A 159 7.09 -3.42 10.47
C ASP A 159 7.85 -4.28 9.45
N LEU A 160 8.59 -3.63 8.56
CA LEU A 160 9.44 -4.25 7.55
C LEU A 160 10.89 -3.99 7.88
N GLY A 161 11.71 -5.03 7.91
CA GLY A 161 13.16 -4.97 8.04
C GLY A 161 13.84 -5.59 6.83
N LEU A 162 14.93 -4.99 6.36
CA LEU A 162 15.77 -5.51 5.30
C LEU A 162 17.23 -5.30 5.68
N VAL A 163 18.01 -6.38 5.63
CA VAL A 163 19.43 -6.36 5.93
C VAL A 163 20.20 -6.96 4.76
N VAL A 164 21.19 -6.23 4.26
CA VAL A 164 22.13 -6.70 3.23
C VAL A 164 23.48 -6.98 3.87
N ARG A 165 23.97 -8.20 3.70
CA ARG A 165 25.30 -8.60 4.19
C ARG A 165 26.17 -9.02 3.02
N ARG A 166 27.47 -8.74 3.15
CA ARG A 166 28.46 -9.31 2.23
C ARG A 166 28.59 -10.82 2.49
N ALA A 167 28.53 -11.63 1.43
CA ALA A 167 28.55 -13.09 1.55
C ALA A 167 29.88 -13.66 2.05
N SER A 168 31.01 -12.95 1.80
CA SER A 168 32.37 -13.43 2.16
C SER A 168 32.69 -13.39 3.65
N ASP A 169 32.20 -12.38 4.37
CA ASP A 169 32.53 -12.10 5.76
C ASP A 169 31.31 -11.82 6.66
N HIS A 170 30.11 -11.92 6.08
CA HIS A 170 28.83 -11.69 6.74
C HIS A 170 28.67 -10.26 7.33
N GLN A 171 29.56 -9.34 6.95
CA GLN A 171 29.45 -7.95 7.39
C GLN A 171 28.16 -7.29 6.86
N VAL A 172 27.40 -6.67 7.77
CA VAL A 172 26.24 -5.86 7.38
C VAL A 172 26.75 -4.62 6.64
N VAL A 173 26.33 -4.48 5.39
CA VAL A 173 26.68 -3.32 4.56
C VAL A 173 25.53 -2.31 4.50
N PHE A 174 24.30 -2.78 4.61
CA PHE A 174 23.09 -1.93 4.61
C PHE A 174 22.01 -2.56 5.49
N GLU A 175 21.33 -1.73 6.28
CA GLU A 175 20.16 -2.11 7.06
C GLU A 175 19.10 -1.01 6.91
N THR A 176 17.85 -1.41 6.74
CA THR A 176 16.72 -0.48 6.73
C THR A 176 15.52 -1.07 7.43
N ARG A 177 14.74 -0.20 8.06
CA ARG A 177 13.46 -0.51 8.66
C ARG A 177 12.42 0.49 8.19
N ALA A 178 11.28 -0.01 7.75
CA ALA A 178 10.13 0.79 7.39
C ALA A 178 8.93 0.39 8.25
N ARG A 179 8.26 1.37 8.80
CA ARG A 179 7.02 1.17 9.56
C ARG A 179 5.89 1.91 8.88
N HIS A 180 4.77 1.22 8.72
CA HIS A 180 3.54 1.78 8.18
C HIS A 180 2.35 1.31 9.00
N ASP A 181 1.38 2.17 9.18
CA ASP A 181 0.12 1.83 9.81
C ASP A 181 -1.06 2.41 9.03
N GLY A 182 -2.14 1.63 8.92
CA GLY A 182 -3.28 2.04 8.10
C GLY A 182 -4.44 1.05 8.10
N ARG A 183 -5.53 1.46 7.45
CA ARG A 183 -6.80 0.70 7.40
C ARG A 183 -6.86 -0.39 6.33
N TRP A 184 -5.91 -0.43 5.43
CA TRP A 184 -6.00 -1.26 4.23
C TRP A 184 -5.49 -2.68 4.50
N PRO A 185 -6.30 -3.72 4.22
CA PRO A 185 -5.90 -5.12 4.40
C PRO A 185 -5.05 -5.67 3.25
N ASP A 186 -5.04 -5.02 2.07
CA ASP A 186 -4.33 -5.45 0.89
C ASP A 186 -2.83 -5.29 1.06
N ASP A 187 -2.22 -6.39 1.41
CA ASP A 187 -0.83 -6.41 1.81
C ASP A 187 0.13 -6.14 0.65
N ASP A 188 -0.08 -6.70 -0.55
CA ASP A 188 0.90 -6.67 -1.63
C ASP A 188 1.22 -5.26 -2.14
N ALA A 189 0.21 -4.42 -2.39
CA ALA A 189 0.41 -3.06 -2.85
C ALA A 189 1.07 -2.19 -1.77
N VAL A 190 0.64 -2.34 -0.52
CA VAL A 190 1.21 -1.62 0.63
C VAL A 190 2.64 -2.08 0.88
N LEU A 191 2.91 -3.39 0.88
CA LEU A 191 4.25 -3.95 1.09
C LEU A 191 5.22 -3.55 -0.02
N SER A 192 4.77 -3.51 -1.28
CA SER A 192 5.58 -3.02 -2.39
C SER A 192 5.97 -1.55 -2.19
N ALA A 193 5.02 -0.70 -1.79
CA ALA A 193 5.30 0.70 -1.48
C ALA A 193 6.25 0.86 -0.28
N MET A 194 6.09 0.04 0.77
CA MET A 194 6.99 0.05 1.92
C MET A 194 8.43 -0.38 1.54
N LEU A 195 8.58 -1.37 0.66
CA LEU A 195 9.88 -1.79 0.13
C LEU A 195 10.55 -0.69 -0.68
N ASP A 196 9.79 0.00 -1.54
CA ASP A 196 10.29 1.14 -2.30
C ASP A 196 10.71 2.30 -1.37
N ALA A 197 9.94 2.56 -0.31
CA ALA A 197 10.30 3.54 0.71
C ALA A 197 11.58 3.14 1.47
N ALA A 198 11.67 1.87 1.90
CA ALA A 198 12.80 1.33 2.65
C ALA A 198 14.12 1.41 1.88
N LEU A 199 14.07 1.20 0.55
CA LEU A 199 15.25 1.22 -0.33
C LEU A 199 15.56 2.60 -0.91
N ARG A 200 14.74 3.63 -0.60
CA ARG A 200 14.98 4.98 -1.10
C ARG A 200 16.28 5.56 -0.54
N GLY A 201 17.19 5.88 -1.45
CA GLY A 201 18.53 6.39 -1.13
C GLY A 201 19.60 5.30 -1.02
N PHE A 202 19.25 4.01 -1.26
CA PHE A 202 20.27 2.96 -1.38
C PHE A 202 21.27 3.32 -2.50
N PRO A 203 22.59 3.09 -2.34
CA PRO A 203 23.25 2.48 -1.17
C PRO A 203 23.61 3.47 -0.04
N ASN A 204 23.45 4.78 -0.25
CA ASN A 204 23.87 5.85 0.68
C ASN A 204 22.65 6.64 1.18
N PRO A 205 21.84 6.08 2.11
CA PRO A 205 20.67 6.76 2.62
C PRO A 205 21.06 7.98 3.47
N PRO A 206 20.26 9.05 3.44
CA PRO A 206 20.42 10.13 4.40
C PRO A 206 20.24 9.62 5.83
N PRO A 207 21.01 10.15 6.79
CA PRO A 207 20.90 9.73 8.19
C PRO A 207 19.59 10.18 8.83
N GLY A 208 19.13 9.41 9.84
CA GLY A 208 17.98 9.74 10.66
C GLY A 208 16.65 9.17 10.16
N LEU A 209 15.60 9.48 10.91
CA LEU A 209 14.23 9.09 10.60
C LEU A 209 13.72 9.92 9.41
N ARG A 210 13.13 9.25 8.44
CA ARG A 210 12.53 9.87 7.25
C ARG A 210 11.08 9.43 7.13
N HIS A 211 10.22 10.40 6.89
CA HIS A 211 8.83 10.14 6.55
C HIS A 211 8.69 10.12 5.03
N ILE A 212 8.35 8.98 4.45
CA ILE A 212 8.31 8.75 3.01
C ILE A 212 6.89 8.37 2.61
N MET A 213 6.33 9.16 1.71
CA MET A 213 4.99 8.95 1.14
C MET A 213 5.12 8.38 -0.27
N ILE A 214 4.38 7.31 -0.54
CA ILE A 214 4.28 6.67 -1.87
C ILE A 214 2.81 6.59 -2.25
N GLU A 215 2.50 7.11 -3.42
CA GLU A 215 1.16 7.02 -3.99
C GLU A 215 1.00 5.69 -4.70
N ILE A 216 -0.10 4.99 -4.39
CA ILE A 216 -0.46 3.74 -5.05
C ILE A 216 -1.90 3.82 -5.55
N PRO A 217 -2.26 3.11 -6.64
CA PRO A 217 -3.64 3.00 -7.10
C PRO A 217 -4.53 2.34 -6.03
N ARG A 218 -5.80 2.71 -6.04
CA ARG A 218 -6.83 2.01 -5.24
C ARG A 218 -7.27 0.73 -5.89
#